data_5e4115998de87e447e9dce24e7f0dc6a
#
_entry.id   5e4115998de87e447e9dce24e7f0dc6a
#
_cell.length_a   1.000
_cell.length_b   1.000
_cell.length_c   1.000
_cell.angle_alpha   90.00
_cell.angle_beta   90.00
_cell.angle_gamma   90.00
#
_symmetry.space_group_name_H-M   'P 1'
#
loop_
_entity.id
_entity.type
_entity.pdbx_description
1 polymer ?
#
loop_
_entity_poly.entity_id
_entity_poly.type
_entity_poly.pdbx_seq_one_letter_code
_entity_poly.pdbx_strand_id
1 'polypeptide(L)'
;MNVLVIGGAGFLGSHLVDRLIAEDHTVDVVDDLSTGSLANLADARAAGGALKIHTLDVLAAEFAALTAMRSPDVVYHLAWMPPGRNDAASVGRGVQSVLAVLEAVRPHGAKVVTALPAAALYGDVRLRDLPIKEGHAWNPVGLGGIISKAVVDLLNLYRADHTVEFTALAMSNVYGSRQRPDGGVIGAFAHALRNGTSPQMQGDGRQTRDFLYVDDAVDALVRAGARGGGLVVNIGTGVSTSIRDLWSMMAGPGAQAPVSAPRRTNDIARFAVSPTRARIHLAWAPWTDLAVGLRSLS
;
A
#
# COMPACT_ATOMS: atom_id res chain seq x y z
N MET A 1 6.98 -20.48 -5.76
CA MET A 1 7.09 -20.22 -4.30
C MET A 1 5.71 -20.36 -3.67
N ASN A 2 5.68 -20.73 -2.39
CA ASN A 2 4.47 -20.68 -1.59
C ASN A 2 4.36 -19.28 -0.98
N VAL A 3 3.27 -18.59 -1.25
CA VAL A 3 3.10 -17.19 -0.86
C VAL A 3 1.81 -17.03 -0.05
N LEU A 4 1.88 -16.29 1.06
CA LEU A 4 0.72 -15.93 1.86
C LEU A 4 0.47 -14.41 1.70
N VAL A 5 -0.73 -14.02 1.26
CA VAL A 5 -1.12 -12.61 1.09
C VAL A 5 -2.21 -12.26 2.10
N ILE A 6 -1.85 -11.50 3.13
CA ILE A 6 -2.78 -11.00 4.14
C ILE A 6 -3.34 -9.65 3.66
N GLY A 7 -4.67 -9.56 3.56
CA GLY A 7 -5.36 -8.45 2.88
C GLY A 7 -5.44 -8.65 1.37
N GLY A 8 -5.41 -9.91 0.91
CA GLY A 8 -5.39 -10.24 -0.51
C GLY A 8 -6.71 -9.95 -1.25
N ALA A 9 -7.83 -9.76 -0.56
CA ALA A 9 -9.10 -9.33 -1.17
C ALA A 9 -9.26 -7.79 -1.22
N GLY A 10 -8.28 -7.04 -0.69
CA GLY A 10 -8.23 -5.58 -0.74
C GLY A 10 -7.77 -5.04 -2.10
N PHE A 11 -7.66 -3.70 -2.20
CA PHE A 11 -7.21 -3.01 -3.42
C PHE A 11 -5.83 -3.51 -3.89
N LEU A 12 -4.77 -3.22 -3.15
CA LEU A 12 -3.40 -3.58 -3.53
C LEU A 12 -3.18 -5.09 -3.51
N GLY A 13 -3.75 -5.78 -2.50
CA GLY A 13 -3.60 -7.22 -2.33
C GLY A 13 -4.16 -8.04 -3.48
N SER A 14 -5.32 -7.65 -4.04
CA SER A 14 -5.93 -8.40 -5.14
C SER A 14 -5.15 -8.29 -6.46
N HIS A 15 -4.57 -7.13 -6.74
CA HIS A 15 -3.66 -7.00 -7.89
C HIS A 15 -2.37 -7.80 -7.70
N LEU A 16 -1.85 -7.85 -6.46
CA LEU A 16 -0.70 -8.70 -6.15
C LEU A 16 -1.03 -10.19 -6.33
N VAL A 17 -2.20 -10.63 -5.89
CA VAL A 17 -2.67 -12.02 -6.07
C VAL A 17 -2.77 -12.37 -7.55
N ASP A 18 -3.39 -11.51 -8.37
CA ASP A 18 -3.47 -11.73 -9.83
C ASP A 18 -2.07 -11.92 -10.45
N ARG A 19 -1.14 -11.04 -10.08
CA ARG A 19 0.23 -11.09 -10.60
C ARG A 19 0.98 -12.35 -10.15
N LEU A 20 0.86 -12.76 -8.88
CA LEU A 20 1.51 -13.95 -8.35
C LEU A 20 0.95 -15.24 -8.99
N ILE A 21 -0.35 -15.32 -9.22
CA ILE A 21 -0.98 -16.43 -9.94
C ILE A 21 -0.48 -16.48 -11.39
N ALA A 22 -0.39 -15.32 -12.07
CA ALA A 22 0.13 -15.25 -13.44
C ALA A 22 1.61 -15.63 -13.56
N GLU A 23 2.37 -15.57 -12.47
CA GLU A 23 3.76 -16.01 -12.36
C GLU A 23 3.92 -17.44 -11.78
N ASP A 24 2.84 -18.24 -11.80
CA ASP A 24 2.80 -19.65 -11.36
C ASP A 24 3.21 -19.88 -9.90
N HIS A 25 2.92 -18.92 -9.00
CA HIS A 25 3.08 -19.10 -7.55
C HIS A 25 1.89 -19.84 -6.95
N THR A 26 2.14 -20.59 -5.87
CA THR A 26 1.08 -21.09 -4.99
C THR A 26 0.70 -20.00 -4.02
N VAL A 27 -0.54 -19.52 -4.08
CA VAL A 27 -0.99 -18.36 -3.30
C VAL A 27 -2.09 -18.75 -2.32
N ASP A 28 -1.84 -18.46 -1.05
CA ASP A 28 -2.85 -18.47 0.00
C ASP A 28 -3.22 -17.01 0.33
N VAL A 29 -4.50 -16.68 0.29
CA VAL A 29 -5.05 -15.39 0.71
C VAL A 29 -5.66 -15.53 2.09
N VAL A 30 -5.31 -14.61 3.00
CA VAL A 30 -6.00 -14.42 4.30
C VAL A 30 -6.61 -13.03 4.31
N ASP A 31 -7.94 -12.95 4.49
CA ASP A 31 -8.66 -11.67 4.53
C ASP A 31 -9.91 -11.83 5.39
N ASP A 32 -10.18 -10.89 6.28
CA ASP A 32 -11.38 -10.89 7.13
C ASP A 32 -12.61 -10.27 6.42
N LEU A 33 -12.40 -9.78 5.19
CA LEU A 33 -13.39 -9.10 4.34
C LEU A 33 -14.00 -7.84 4.97
N SER A 34 -13.37 -7.27 5.98
CA SER A 34 -13.83 -6.03 6.63
C SER A 34 -13.76 -4.82 5.69
N THR A 35 -12.82 -4.83 4.75
CA THR A 35 -12.66 -3.79 3.73
C THR A 35 -12.45 -4.37 2.32
N GLY A 36 -12.02 -5.61 2.23
CA GLY A 36 -11.82 -6.37 0.99
C GLY A 36 -13.14 -6.94 0.44
N SER A 37 -13.07 -7.46 -0.78
CA SER A 37 -14.19 -8.15 -1.44
C SER A 37 -13.70 -9.34 -2.22
N LEU A 38 -14.41 -10.48 -2.12
CA LEU A 38 -14.13 -11.66 -2.95
C LEU A 38 -14.29 -11.39 -4.45
N ALA A 39 -15.05 -10.37 -4.83
CA ALA A 39 -15.18 -9.94 -6.22
C ALA A 39 -13.83 -9.45 -6.79
N ASN A 40 -12.96 -8.88 -5.97
CA ASN A 40 -11.63 -8.45 -6.39
C ASN A 40 -10.70 -9.62 -6.76
N LEU A 41 -11.03 -10.84 -6.36
CA LEU A 41 -10.26 -12.06 -6.66
C LEU A 41 -10.87 -12.88 -7.80
N ALA A 42 -11.84 -12.32 -8.54
CA ALA A 42 -12.54 -13.05 -9.61
C ALA A 42 -11.58 -13.50 -10.72
N ASP A 43 -10.69 -12.61 -11.15
CA ASP A 43 -9.73 -12.88 -12.23
C ASP A 43 -8.71 -13.95 -11.81
N ALA A 44 -8.12 -13.85 -10.62
CA ALA A 44 -7.21 -14.85 -10.08
C ALA A 44 -7.88 -16.24 -9.94
N ARG A 45 -9.16 -16.28 -9.53
CA ARG A 45 -9.94 -17.54 -9.47
C ARG A 45 -10.21 -18.13 -10.84
N ALA A 46 -10.51 -17.29 -11.82
CA ALA A 46 -10.77 -17.71 -13.19
C ALA A 46 -9.51 -18.22 -13.92
N ALA A 47 -8.34 -17.70 -13.55
CA ALA A 47 -7.07 -18.11 -14.12
C ALA A 47 -6.68 -19.58 -13.82
N GLY A 48 -7.35 -20.23 -12.85
CA GLY A 48 -7.17 -21.67 -12.57
C GLY A 48 -5.85 -22.05 -11.91
N GLY A 49 -5.09 -21.08 -11.39
CA GLY A 49 -3.84 -21.30 -10.67
C GLY A 49 -4.01 -21.89 -9.26
N ALA A 50 -2.90 -22.14 -8.56
CA ALA A 50 -2.88 -22.68 -7.21
C ALA A 50 -3.27 -21.60 -6.16
N LEU A 51 -4.55 -21.21 -6.13
CA LEU A 51 -5.10 -20.20 -5.21
C LEU A 51 -5.99 -20.85 -4.14
N LYS A 52 -5.75 -20.50 -2.88
CA LYS A 52 -6.66 -20.78 -1.76
C LYS A 52 -7.02 -19.50 -1.04
N ILE A 53 -8.27 -19.36 -0.66
CA ILE A 53 -8.81 -18.17 0.03
C ILE A 53 -9.33 -18.59 1.39
N HIS A 54 -8.82 -17.96 2.43
CA HIS A 54 -9.20 -18.17 3.83
C HIS A 54 -9.85 -16.88 4.35
N THR A 55 -11.17 -16.94 4.59
CA THR A 55 -11.86 -15.84 5.28
C THR A 55 -11.52 -15.93 6.76
N LEU A 56 -10.48 -15.23 7.17
CA LEU A 56 -9.89 -15.38 8.49
C LEU A 56 -9.29 -14.04 8.95
N ASP A 57 -9.49 -13.73 10.23
CA ASP A 57 -8.79 -12.65 10.90
C ASP A 57 -7.36 -13.08 11.25
N VAL A 58 -6.39 -12.25 10.92
CA VAL A 58 -4.96 -12.49 11.28
C VAL A 58 -4.73 -12.61 12.79
N LEU A 59 -5.62 -12.07 13.61
CA LEU A 59 -5.59 -12.18 15.07
C LEU A 59 -6.29 -13.44 15.62
N ALA A 60 -6.94 -14.24 14.77
CA ALA A 60 -7.54 -15.49 15.19
C ALA A 60 -6.46 -16.55 15.50
N ALA A 61 -6.74 -17.42 16.46
CA ALA A 61 -5.79 -18.45 16.89
C ALA A 61 -5.40 -19.41 15.75
N GLU A 62 -6.30 -19.60 14.78
CA GLU A 62 -6.12 -20.46 13.61
C GLU A 62 -5.05 -19.93 12.62
N PHE A 63 -4.74 -18.63 12.66
CA PHE A 63 -3.79 -18.02 11.74
C PHE A 63 -2.38 -18.60 11.87
N ALA A 64 -1.89 -18.78 13.09
CA ALA A 64 -0.58 -19.39 13.32
C ALA A 64 -0.52 -20.83 12.82
N ALA A 65 -1.58 -21.63 13.07
CA ALA A 65 -1.68 -23.02 12.59
C ALA A 65 -1.75 -23.08 11.06
N LEU A 66 -2.50 -22.18 10.42
CA LEU A 66 -2.56 -22.04 8.96
C LEU A 66 -1.16 -21.72 8.39
N THR A 67 -0.46 -20.74 8.96
CA THR A 67 0.88 -20.34 8.51
C THR A 67 1.86 -21.50 8.62
N ALA A 68 1.83 -22.24 9.73
CA ALA A 68 2.65 -23.43 9.92
C ALA A 68 2.34 -24.54 8.89
N MET A 69 1.06 -24.80 8.64
CA MET A 69 0.63 -25.80 7.67
C MET A 69 1.02 -25.43 6.23
N ARG A 70 0.93 -24.16 5.87
CA ARG A 70 1.20 -23.68 4.51
C ARG A 70 2.69 -23.47 4.24
N SER A 71 3.48 -23.26 5.30
CA SER A 71 4.94 -23.01 5.24
C SER A 71 5.32 -22.05 4.11
N PRO A 72 4.82 -20.79 4.12
CA PRO A 72 5.09 -19.86 3.04
C PRO A 72 6.56 -19.48 2.98
N ASP A 73 7.09 -19.26 1.78
CA ASP A 73 8.42 -18.66 1.56
C ASP A 73 8.39 -17.16 1.83
N VAL A 74 7.25 -16.51 1.46
CA VAL A 74 7.02 -15.07 1.61
C VAL A 74 5.62 -14.79 2.14
N VAL A 75 5.53 -13.90 3.11
CA VAL A 75 4.26 -13.36 3.63
C VAL A 75 4.16 -11.88 3.29
N TYR A 76 3.18 -11.52 2.47
CA TYR A 76 2.81 -10.13 2.20
C TYR A 76 1.76 -9.68 3.21
N HIS A 77 2.13 -8.77 4.12
CA HIS A 77 1.19 -8.22 5.10
C HIS A 77 0.72 -6.83 4.68
N LEU A 78 -0.47 -6.75 4.06
CA LEU A 78 -1.06 -5.54 3.50
C LEU A 78 -2.29 -5.06 4.27
N ALA A 79 -2.70 -5.74 5.33
CA ALA A 79 -3.93 -5.49 6.10
C ALA A 79 -3.68 -5.02 7.54
N TRP A 80 -2.51 -4.45 7.84
CA TRP A 80 -2.21 -4.01 9.21
C TRP A 80 -2.89 -2.70 9.62
N MET A 81 -3.38 -1.89 8.66
CA MET A 81 -4.14 -0.68 8.95
C MET A 81 -5.25 -0.45 7.92
N PRO A 82 -6.53 -0.42 8.33
CA PRO A 82 -7.63 -0.11 7.42
C PRO A 82 -7.55 1.33 6.91
N PRO A 83 -7.81 1.57 5.61
CA PRO A 83 -7.84 2.92 5.05
C PRO A 83 -8.84 3.82 5.77
N GLY A 84 -8.43 5.08 6.03
CA GLY A 84 -9.31 6.10 6.60
C GLY A 84 -9.61 5.97 8.09
N ARG A 85 -9.14 4.93 8.78
CA ARG A 85 -9.33 4.76 10.22
C ARG A 85 -8.10 5.24 11.00
N ASN A 86 -8.31 6.18 11.90
CA ASN A 86 -7.29 6.77 12.78
C ASN A 86 -7.74 6.77 14.25
N ASP A 87 -8.55 5.78 14.64
CA ASP A 87 -8.97 5.61 16.05
C ASP A 87 -8.01 4.67 16.80
N ALA A 88 -8.00 4.78 18.13
CA ALA A 88 -7.09 4.02 18.98
C ALA A 88 -7.26 2.49 18.85
N ALA A 89 -8.49 2.02 18.62
CA ALA A 89 -8.76 0.59 18.46
C ALA A 89 -8.14 0.05 17.16
N SER A 90 -8.30 0.77 16.05
CA SER A 90 -7.69 0.42 14.75
C SER A 90 -6.16 0.43 14.83
N VAL A 91 -5.59 1.38 15.57
CA VAL A 91 -4.16 1.47 15.85
C VAL A 91 -3.65 0.25 16.63
N GLY A 92 -4.30 -0.06 17.75
CA GLY A 92 -3.93 -1.20 18.58
C GLY A 92 -4.01 -2.51 17.80
N ARG A 93 -5.09 -2.70 17.02
CA ARG A 93 -5.26 -3.86 16.15
C ARG A 93 -4.15 -3.95 15.08
N GLY A 94 -3.74 -2.83 14.48
CA GLY A 94 -2.66 -2.81 13.49
C GLY A 94 -1.34 -3.32 14.05
N VAL A 95 -0.94 -2.87 15.23
CA VAL A 95 0.28 -3.35 15.90
C VAL A 95 0.15 -4.84 16.25
N GLN A 96 -0.99 -5.25 16.80
CA GLN A 96 -1.24 -6.67 17.14
C GLN A 96 -1.16 -7.56 15.89
N SER A 97 -1.70 -7.12 14.75
CA SER A 97 -1.64 -7.91 13.51
C SER A 97 -0.21 -8.09 13.00
N VAL A 98 0.64 -7.06 13.10
CA VAL A 98 2.06 -7.18 12.74
C VAL A 98 2.77 -8.17 13.65
N LEU A 99 2.54 -8.09 14.96
CA LEU A 99 3.12 -9.02 15.93
C LEU A 99 2.64 -10.47 15.67
N ALA A 100 1.35 -10.67 15.41
CA ALA A 100 0.80 -12.00 15.08
C ALA A 100 1.47 -12.61 13.85
N VAL A 101 1.71 -11.80 12.80
CA VAL A 101 2.42 -12.25 11.59
C VAL A 101 3.87 -12.60 11.92
N LEU A 102 4.59 -11.73 12.63
CA LEU A 102 5.99 -11.95 12.97
C LEU A 102 6.19 -13.20 13.83
N GLU A 103 5.32 -13.42 14.82
CA GLU A 103 5.34 -14.65 15.64
C GLU A 103 5.00 -15.91 14.82
N ALA A 104 4.05 -15.81 13.89
CA ALA A 104 3.67 -16.96 13.05
C ALA A 104 4.77 -17.35 12.05
N VAL A 105 5.55 -16.39 11.52
CA VAL A 105 6.62 -16.67 10.56
C VAL A 105 7.95 -17.04 11.21
N ARG A 106 8.18 -16.60 12.44
CA ARG A 106 9.43 -16.80 13.17
C ARG A 106 9.95 -18.26 13.17
N PRO A 107 9.11 -19.30 13.40
CA PRO A 107 9.57 -20.68 13.40
C PRO A 107 9.92 -21.23 12.01
N HIS A 108 9.46 -20.56 10.93
CA HIS A 108 9.51 -21.10 9.56
C HIS A 108 10.48 -20.36 8.64
N GLY A 109 11.00 -19.21 9.07
CA GLY A 109 11.96 -18.43 8.28
C GLY A 109 11.36 -17.74 7.05
N ALA A 110 10.02 -17.60 6.98
CA ALA A 110 9.37 -16.87 5.90
C ALA A 110 9.76 -15.38 5.92
N LYS A 111 9.98 -14.81 4.75
CA LYS A 111 10.22 -13.38 4.62
C LYS A 111 8.94 -12.58 4.73
N VAL A 112 8.94 -11.47 5.46
CA VAL A 112 7.80 -10.55 5.57
C VAL A 112 7.99 -9.36 4.63
N VAL A 113 7.01 -9.10 3.77
CA VAL A 113 6.94 -7.88 2.94
C VAL A 113 5.72 -7.08 3.35
N THR A 114 5.89 -5.78 3.60
CA THR A 114 4.78 -4.91 3.97
C THR A 114 4.84 -3.57 3.24
N ALA A 115 3.67 -2.93 3.09
CA ALA A 115 3.53 -1.60 2.52
C ALA A 115 3.23 -0.59 3.62
N LEU A 116 3.93 0.54 3.63
CA LEU A 116 3.78 1.64 4.58
C LEU A 116 3.38 2.92 3.84
N PRO A 117 2.50 3.77 4.40
CA PRO A 117 2.16 5.05 3.81
C PRO A 117 3.32 6.04 3.99
N ALA A 118 4.14 6.22 2.95
CA ALA A 118 5.35 7.04 3.02
C ALA A 118 5.06 8.48 3.45
N ALA A 119 3.96 9.08 2.97
CA ALA A 119 3.59 10.44 3.34
C ALA A 119 3.36 10.60 4.85
N ALA A 120 2.68 9.64 5.48
CA ALA A 120 2.46 9.66 6.92
C ALA A 120 3.76 9.42 7.72
N LEU A 121 4.67 8.62 7.19
CA LEU A 121 5.95 8.29 7.83
C LEU A 121 6.94 9.48 7.80
N TYR A 122 7.08 10.14 6.64
CA TYR A 122 8.01 11.26 6.50
C TYR A 122 7.44 12.60 6.95
N GLY A 123 6.12 12.79 6.89
CA GLY A 123 5.47 14.06 7.20
C GLY A 123 5.82 15.18 6.22
N ASP A 124 5.67 16.42 6.67
CA ASP A 124 6.03 17.59 5.88
C ASP A 124 7.55 17.76 5.81
N VAL A 125 8.06 17.99 4.59
CA VAL A 125 9.47 18.23 4.31
C VAL A 125 9.67 19.56 3.58
N ARG A 126 10.88 20.12 3.67
CA ARG A 126 11.20 21.34 2.92
C ARG A 126 11.30 21.05 1.43
N LEU A 127 10.96 22.02 0.59
CA LEU A 127 10.99 21.88 -0.88
C LEU A 127 12.33 21.35 -1.42
N ARG A 128 13.45 21.76 -0.82
CA ARG A 128 14.81 21.35 -1.21
C ARG A 128 15.12 19.87 -0.91
N ASP A 129 14.34 19.24 -0.07
CA ASP A 129 14.52 17.84 0.36
C ASP A 129 13.67 16.87 -0.50
N LEU A 130 12.93 17.40 -1.49
CA LEU A 130 12.17 16.60 -2.46
C LEU A 130 13.01 16.24 -3.69
N PRO A 131 12.84 15.05 -4.28
CA PRO A 131 12.10 13.91 -3.73
C PRO A 131 12.81 13.28 -2.54
N ILE A 132 12.04 12.85 -1.53
CA ILE A 132 12.55 12.37 -0.24
C ILE A 132 13.36 11.09 -0.43
N LYS A 133 14.58 11.05 0.11
CA LYS A 133 15.42 9.85 0.17
C LYS A 133 15.27 9.16 1.52
N GLU A 134 15.54 7.85 1.58
CA GLU A 134 15.37 7.03 2.78
C GLU A 134 16.32 7.40 3.94
N GLY A 135 17.37 8.18 3.66
CA GLY A 135 18.23 8.79 4.69
C GLY A 135 17.63 10.03 5.36
N HIS A 136 16.48 10.54 4.87
CA HIS A 136 15.79 11.65 5.50
C HIS A 136 15.19 11.20 6.84
N ALA A 137 15.30 12.03 7.87
CA ALA A 137 14.71 11.73 9.18
C ALA A 137 13.17 11.63 9.07
N TRP A 138 12.61 10.61 9.69
CA TRP A 138 11.17 10.45 9.77
C TRP A 138 10.57 11.47 10.73
N ASN A 139 9.48 12.06 10.32
CA ASN A 139 8.64 12.96 11.13
C ASN A 139 7.18 12.48 11.05
N PRO A 140 6.82 11.38 11.75
CA PRO A 140 5.53 10.73 11.59
C PRO A 140 4.36 11.67 11.88
N VAL A 141 3.38 11.67 10.98
CA VAL A 141 2.18 12.52 11.10
C VAL A 141 0.94 11.65 11.32
N GLY A 142 0.19 12.00 12.35
CA GLY A 142 -1.02 11.27 12.74
C GLY A 142 -0.71 9.86 13.25
N LEU A 143 -1.76 9.14 13.62
CA LEU A 143 -1.63 7.78 14.17
C LEU A 143 -1.01 6.83 13.13
N GLY A 144 -1.39 6.96 11.86
CA GLY A 144 -0.84 6.14 10.78
C GLY A 144 0.67 6.24 10.62
N GLY A 145 1.24 7.44 10.74
CA GLY A 145 2.69 7.64 10.69
C GLY A 145 3.40 7.04 11.91
N ILE A 146 2.84 7.25 13.10
CA ILE A 146 3.40 6.70 14.35
C ILE A 146 3.42 5.16 14.30
N ILE A 147 2.34 4.53 13.85
CA ILE A 147 2.29 3.07 13.73
C ILE A 147 3.26 2.59 12.66
N SER A 148 3.33 3.26 11.50
CA SER A 148 4.27 2.90 10.45
C SER A 148 5.71 2.85 10.96
N LYS A 149 6.08 3.82 11.80
CA LYS A 149 7.38 3.82 12.46
C LYS A 149 7.52 2.64 13.44
N ALA A 150 6.51 2.40 14.28
CA ALA A 150 6.51 1.27 15.22
C ALA A 150 6.60 -0.09 14.48
N VAL A 151 5.92 -0.24 13.35
CA VAL A 151 6.01 -1.43 12.49
C VAL A 151 7.46 -1.65 12.03
N VAL A 152 8.14 -0.60 11.56
CA VAL A 152 9.55 -0.73 11.15
C VAL A 152 10.45 -1.07 12.34
N ASP A 153 10.22 -0.48 13.50
CA ASP A 153 11.00 -0.80 14.70
C ASP A 153 10.80 -2.27 15.12
N LEU A 154 9.57 -2.80 15.04
CA LEU A 154 9.27 -4.22 15.28
C LEU A 154 9.95 -5.15 14.25
N LEU A 155 9.87 -4.81 12.96
CA LEU A 155 10.53 -5.57 11.91
C LEU A 155 12.06 -5.66 12.14
N ASN A 156 12.70 -4.55 12.51
CA ASN A 156 14.12 -4.50 12.83
C ASN A 156 14.45 -5.34 14.07
N LEU A 157 13.63 -5.28 15.12
CA LEU A 157 13.78 -6.08 16.34
C LEU A 157 13.73 -7.58 16.00
N TYR A 158 12.68 -8.02 15.26
CA TYR A 158 12.53 -9.44 14.91
C TYR A 158 13.63 -9.94 13.97
N ARG A 159 14.15 -9.07 13.11
CA ARG A 159 15.31 -9.40 12.30
C ARG A 159 16.57 -9.59 13.15
N ALA A 160 16.81 -8.70 14.11
CA ALA A 160 17.99 -8.76 14.98
C ALA A 160 17.95 -9.96 15.93
N ASP A 161 16.81 -10.18 16.59
CA ASP A 161 16.69 -11.15 17.67
C ASP A 161 16.26 -12.55 17.19
N HIS A 162 15.54 -12.63 16.05
CA HIS A 162 14.90 -13.86 15.58
C HIS A 162 15.22 -14.20 14.12
N THR A 163 16.11 -13.45 13.46
CA THR A 163 16.50 -13.66 12.05
C THR A 163 15.33 -13.63 11.05
N VAL A 164 14.21 -12.99 11.39
CA VAL A 164 13.08 -12.82 10.48
C VAL A 164 13.45 -11.80 9.41
N GLU A 165 13.61 -12.23 8.17
CA GLU A 165 13.89 -11.32 7.07
C GLU A 165 12.64 -10.52 6.68
N PHE A 166 12.84 -9.23 6.33
CA PHE A 166 11.76 -8.37 5.89
C PHE A 166 12.17 -7.41 4.78
N THR A 167 11.19 -6.88 4.06
CA THR A 167 11.30 -5.66 3.24
C THR A 167 10.06 -4.79 3.47
N ALA A 168 10.25 -3.56 3.93
CA ALA A 168 9.16 -2.62 4.10
C ALA A 168 9.18 -1.58 2.96
N LEU A 169 8.08 -1.47 2.22
CA LEU A 169 7.92 -0.57 1.09
C LEU A 169 7.19 0.70 1.53
N ALA A 170 7.92 1.81 1.66
CA ALA A 170 7.33 3.13 1.92
C ALA A 170 6.74 3.67 0.61
N MET A 171 5.45 3.40 0.39
CA MET A 171 4.74 3.69 -0.86
C MET A 171 4.19 5.11 -0.89
N SER A 172 4.27 5.74 -2.04
CA SER A 172 3.56 6.97 -2.35
C SER A 172 2.05 6.71 -2.53
N ASN A 173 1.31 7.66 -3.10
CA ASN A 173 -0.15 7.52 -3.24
C ASN A 173 -0.49 6.53 -4.37
N VAL A 174 -0.69 5.27 -4.02
CA VAL A 174 -1.07 4.23 -4.99
C VAL A 174 -2.51 4.46 -5.46
N TYR A 175 -2.74 4.34 -6.78
CA TYR A 175 -4.05 4.46 -7.41
C TYR A 175 -4.21 3.41 -8.51
N GLY A 176 -5.46 3.07 -8.84
CA GLY A 176 -5.75 2.07 -9.87
C GLY A 176 -7.19 1.56 -9.82
N SER A 177 -7.50 0.57 -10.65
CA SER A 177 -8.77 -0.17 -10.59
C SER A 177 -8.96 -0.83 -9.21
N ARG A 178 -10.19 -1.16 -8.85
CA ARG A 178 -10.57 -1.71 -7.52
C ARG A 178 -10.29 -0.77 -6.33
N GLN A 179 -9.82 0.47 -6.57
CA GLN A 179 -9.65 1.45 -5.50
C GLN A 179 -11.02 1.95 -5.03
N ARG A 180 -11.24 1.91 -3.71
CA ARG A 180 -12.48 2.42 -3.11
C ARG A 180 -12.57 3.95 -3.24
N PRO A 181 -13.79 4.54 -3.30
CA PRO A 181 -13.96 5.99 -3.35
C PRO A 181 -13.33 6.73 -2.16
N ASP A 182 -13.28 6.11 -0.98
CA ASP A 182 -12.64 6.63 0.23
C ASP A 182 -11.14 6.30 0.33
N GLY A 183 -10.57 5.58 -0.64
CA GLY A 183 -9.18 5.14 -0.67
C GLY A 183 -8.17 6.21 -1.09
N GLY A 184 -8.62 7.44 -1.37
CA GLY A 184 -7.74 8.55 -1.75
C GLY A 184 -8.38 9.50 -2.75
N VAL A 185 -7.65 10.56 -3.11
CA VAL A 185 -8.18 11.65 -3.93
C VAL A 185 -8.56 11.19 -5.35
N ILE A 186 -7.78 10.29 -5.97
CA ILE A 186 -8.09 9.77 -7.31
C ILE A 186 -9.37 8.93 -7.27
N GLY A 187 -9.51 8.04 -6.28
CA GLY A 187 -10.73 7.26 -6.09
C GLY A 187 -11.97 8.15 -5.88
N ALA A 188 -11.84 9.20 -5.06
CA ALA A 188 -12.92 10.17 -4.83
C ALA A 188 -13.28 10.95 -6.10
N PHE A 189 -12.28 11.41 -6.87
CA PHE A 189 -12.51 12.13 -8.13
C PHE A 189 -13.15 11.23 -9.20
N ALA A 190 -12.64 10.01 -9.36
CA ALA A 190 -13.20 9.04 -10.30
C ALA A 190 -14.66 8.69 -9.93
N HIS A 191 -14.97 8.53 -8.65
CA HIS A 191 -16.35 8.31 -8.19
C HIS A 191 -17.26 9.49 -8.51
N ALA A 192 -16.82 10.72 -8.24
CA ALA A 192 -17.59 11.92 -8.55
C ALA A 192 -17.85 12.08 -10.06
N LEU A 193 -16.82 11.83 -10.89
CA LEU A 193 -16.97 11.88 -12.36
C LEU A 193 -17.98 10.86 -12.89
N ARG A 194 -17.90 9.60 -12.41
CA ARG A 194 -18.87 8.55 -12.81
C ARG A 194 -20.31 8.87 -12.41
N ASN A 195 -20.50 9.57 -11.29
CA ASN A 195 -21.84 9.91 -10.80
C ASN A 195 -22.31 11.33 -11.22
N GLY A 196 -21.51 12.07 -12.00
CA GLY A 196 -21.84 13.43 -12.41
C GLY A 196 -21.97 14.41 -11.24
N THR A 197 -21.22 14.21 -10.14
CA THR A 197 -21.27 15.04 -8.94
C THR A 197 -20.01 15.87 -8.75
N SER A 198 -20.09 16.95 -7.97
CA SER A 198 -18.93 17.78 -7.62
C SER A 198 -18.10 17.08 -6.54
N PRO A 199 -16.81 16.78 -6.76
CA PRO A 199 -15.96 16.26 -5.72
C PRO A 199 -15.54 17.34 -4.72
N GLN A 200 -15.17 16.93 -3.51
CA GLN A 200 -14.57 17.85 -2.54
C GLN A 200 -13.08 18.02 -2.80
N MET A 201 -12.62 19.26 -2.85
CA MET A 201 -11.19 19.61 -2.88
C MET A 201 -10.80 20.27 -1.57
N GLN A 202 -9.91 19.62 -0.81
CA GLN A 202 -9.42 20.14 0.46
C GLN A 202 -8.54 21.37 0.23
N GLY A 203 -8.83 22.49 0.89
CA GLY A 203 -8.13 23.76 0.69
C GLY A 203 -8.26 24.29 -0.76
N ASP A 204 -7.16 24.83 -1.27
CA ASP A 204 -7.08 25.42 -2.62
C ASP A 204 -6.53 24.44 -3.70
N GLY A 205 -6.25 23.19 -3.33
CA GLY A 205 -5.75 22.17 -4.24
C GLY A 205 -4.26 22.32 -4.63
N ARG A 206 -3.51 23.24 -4.01
CA ARG A 206 -2.07 23.44 -4.29
C ARG A 206 -1.17 22.42 -3.61
N GLN A 207 -1.68 21.65 -2.65
CA GLN A 207 -0.92 20.57 -2.04
C GLN A 207 -0.56 19.53 -3.11
N THR A 208 0.66 18.98 -3.03
CA THR A 208 1.15 18.03 -4.03
C THR A 208 1.27 16.63 -3.45
N ARG A 209 1.08 15.63 -4.32
CA ARG A 209 1.29 14.21 -4.03
C ARG A 209 2.07 13.56 -5.15
N ASP A 210 2.75 12.49 -4.81
CA ASP A 210 3.37 11.55 -5.74
C ASP A 210 2.37 10.40 -5.97
N PHE A 211 1.88 10.25 -7.19
CA PHE A 211 0.89 9.26 -7.56
C PHE A 211 1.55 8.09 -8.28
N LEU A 212 1.38 6.90 -7.73
CA LEU A 212 1.96 5.65 -8.22
C LEU A 212 0.85 4.74 -8.75
N TYR A 213 0.97 4.29 -9.99
CA TYR A 213 0.00 3.35 -10.56
C TYR A 213 0.11 1.98 -9.88
N VAL A 214 -1.02 1.28 -9.75
CA VAL A 214 -1.10 0.03 -8.98
C VAL A 214 -0.19 -1.07 -9.51
N ASP A 215 -0.04 -1.19 -10.83
CA ASP A 215 0.82 -2.23 -11.42
C ASP A 215 2.30 -1.97 -11.12
N ASP A 216 2.73 -0.71 -11.07
CA ASP A 216 4.09 -0.35 -10.66
C ASP A 216 4.31 -0.70 -9.17
N ALA A 217 3.30 -0.47 -8.32
CA ALA A 217 3.36 -0.81 -6.90
C ALA A 217 3.41 -2.33 -6.69
N VAL A 218 2.63 -3.10 -7.46
CA VAL A 218 2.62 -4.56 -7.42
C VAL A 218 3.96 -5.15 -7.86
N ASP A 219 4.57 -4.64 -8.93
CA ASP A 219 5.90 -5.09 -9.34
C ASP A 219 6.96 -4.84 -8.25
N ALA A 220 6.86 -3.71 -7.54
CA ALA A 220 7.74 -3.46 -6.40
C ALA A 220 7.54 -4.49 -5.27
N LEU A 221 6.29 -4.88 -4.98
CA LEU A 221 5.98 -5.91 -3.99
C LEU A 221 6.56 -7.27 -4.41
N VAL A 222 6.32 -7.70 -5.65
CA VAL A 222 6.85 -8.98 -6.17
C VAL A 222 8.37 -9.03 -6.05
N ARG A 223 9.06 -7.98 -6.49
CA ARG A 223 10.53 -7.89 -6.39
C ARG A 223 11.02 -7.88 -4.94
N ALA A 224 10.28 -7.25 -4.03
CA ALA A 224 10.58 -7.22 -2.61
C ALA A 224 10.48 -8.62 -1.96
N GLY A 225 9.69 -9.53 -2.50
CA GLY A 225 9.66 -10.92 -2.05
C GLY A 225 11.02 -11.61 -2.15
N ALA A 226 11.77 -11.35 -3.21
CA ALA A 226 13.08 -11.97 -3.44
C ALA A 226 14.29 -11.09 -3.05
N ARG A 227 14.10 -9.77 -2.87
CA ARG A 227 15.18 -8.78 -2.73
C ARG A 227 14.95 -7.83 -1.55
N GLY A 228 15.94 -6.99 -1.25
CA GLY A 228 15.81 -5.87 -0.29
C GLY A 228 15.72 -6.30 1.17
N GLY A 229 16.26 -7.46 1.55
CA GLY A 229 16.22 -7.97 2.92
C GLY A 229 16.77 -6.96 3.95
N GLY A 230 16.00 -6.72 5.02
CA GLY A 230 16.31 -5.78 6.09
C GLY A 230 16.22 -4.30 5.72
N LEU A 231 15.55 -3.96 4.62
CA LEU A 231 15.47 -2.56 4.15
C LEU A 231 14.08 -1.99 4.23
N VAL A 232 14.04 -0.68 4.51
CA VAL A 232 12.91 0.19 4.15
C VAL A 232 13.24 0.85 2.81
N VAL A 233 12.34 0.73 1.83
CA VAL A 233 12.56 1.20 0.45
C VAL A 233 11.41 2.09 0.01
N ASN A 234 11.73 3.28 -0.47
CA ASN A 234 10.74 4.19 -1.05
C ASN A 234 10.26 3.70 -2.41
N ILE A 235 8.94 3.65 -2.58
CA ILE A 235 8.27 3.27 -3.80
C ILE A 235 7.37 4.42 -4.25
N GLY A 236 7.78 5.12 -5.27
CA GLY A 236 7.10 6.29 -5.84
C GLY A 236 7.73 6.72 -7.15
N THR A 237 7.14 7.72 -7.78
CA THR A 237 7.60 8.22 -9.07
C THR A 237 8.69 9.28 -8.94
N GLY A 238 8.75 9.96 -7.79
CA GLY A 238 9.59 11.13 -7.57
C GLY A 238 8.99 12.42 -8.12
N VAL A 239 7.79 12.36 -8.69
CA VAL A 239 7.11 13.50 -9.31
C VAL A 239 6.01 14.02 -8.39
N SER A 240 6.04 15.31 -8.10
CA SER A 240 5.00 16.01 -7.32
C SER A 240 3.93 16.57 -8.24
N THR A 241 2.68 16.11 -8.11
CA THR A 241 1.53 16.64 -8.85
C THR A 241 0.56 17.33 -7.90
N SER A 242 0.09 18.55 -8.21
CA SER A 242 -0.90 19.22 -7.37
C SER A 242 -2.28 18.58 -7.53
N ILE A 243 -3.11 18.67 -6.47
CA ILE A 243 -4.48 18.15 -6.54
C ILE A 243 -5.31 18.90 -7.59
N ARG A 244 -5.00 20.18 -7.83
CA ARG A 244 -5.62 20.97 -8.89
C ARG A 244 -5.25 20.46 -10.28
N ASP A 245 -3.96 20.20 -10.53
CA ASP A 245 -3.48 19.66 -11.81
C ASP A 245 -4.05 18.27 -12.04
N LEU A 246 -4.06 17.42 -10.99
CA LEU A 246 -4.70 16.11 -11.04
C LEU A 246 -6.16 16.22 -11.49
N TRP A 247 -6.94 17.13 -10.88
CA TRP A 247 -8.32 17.33 -11.30
C TRP A 247 -8.41 17.73 -12.77
N SER A 248 -7.57 18.68 -13.20
CA SER A 248 -7.55 19.12 -14.60
C SER A 248 -7.20 18.00 -15.58
N MET A 249 -6.40 17.02 -15.17
CA MET A 249 -6.09 15.84 -16.00
C MET A 249 -7.24 14.82 -16.06
N MET A 250 -8.06 14.73 -15.00
CA MET A 250 -9.18 13.79 -14.91
C MET A 250 -10.49 14.35 -15.46
N ALA A 251 -10.71 15.65 -15.31
CA ALA A 251 -11.95 16.31 -15.68
C ALA A 251 -12.09 16.39 -17.20
N GLY A 252 -13.17 15.79 -17.74
CA GLY A 252 -13.57 15.92 -19.13
C GLY A 252 -14.57 17.04 -19.35
N PRO A 253 -15.04 17.25 -20.60
CA PRO A 253 -16.11 18.17 -20.90
C PRO A 253 -17.37 17.85 -20.08
N GLY A 254 -17.93 18.86 -19.42
CA GLY A 254 -19.13 18.70 -18.59
C GLY A 254 -18.87 18.24 -17.14
N ALA A 255 -17.64 18.02 -16.74
CA ALA A 255 -17.31 17.71 -15.34
C ALA A 255 -17.68 18.88 -14.42
N GLN A 256 -18.37 18.58 -13.32
CA GLN A 256 -18.73 19.60 -12.33
C GLN A 256 -17.50 20.04 -11.55
N ALA A 257 -17.29 21.36 -11.39
CA ALA A 257 -16.16 21.90 -10.66
C ALA A 257 -16.10 21.38 -9.20
N PRO A 258 -14.90 21.14 -8.64
CA PRO A 258 -14.77 20.74 -7.25
C PRO A 258 -15.30 21.82 -6.29
N VAL A 259 -15.94 21.37 -5.21
CA VAL A 259 -16.34 22.23 -4.10
C VAL A 259 -15.18 22.31 -3.10
N SER A 260 -14.83 23.54 -2.71
CA SER A 260 -13.77 23.75 -1.70
C SER A 260 -14.24 23.26 -0.33
N ALA A 261 -13.38 22.50 0.34
CA ALA A 261 -13.56 22.05 1.71
C ALA A 261 -12.39 22.54 2.60
N PRO A 262 -12.57 22.67 3.92
CA PRO A 262 -11.49 23.09 4.81
C PRO A 262 -10.26 22.18 4.68
N ARG A 263 -9.06 22.74 4.83
CA ARG A 263 -7.85 21.94 4.93
C ARG A 263 -7.94 20.94 6.08
N ARG A 264 -7.43 19.74 5.87
CA ARG A 264 -7.33 18.75 6.94
C ARG A 264 -6.28 19.19 7.94
N THR A 265 -6.53 18.95 9.23
CA THR A 265 -5.48 19.04 10.25
C THR A 265 -4.38 18.04 9.89
N ASN A 266 -3.13 18.45 9.91
CA ASN A 266 -1.97 17.63 9.52
C ASN A 266 -1.90 17.28 8.02
N ASP A 267 -2.53 18.09 7.16
CA ASP A 267 -2.37 17.90 5.70
C ASP A 267 -0.96 18.26 5.25
N ILE A 268 -0.29 17.32 4.61
CA ILE A 268 1.07 17.47 4.10
C ILE A 268 1.04 18.39 2.88
N ALA A 269 1.83 19.48 2.91
CA ALA A 269 1.81 20.46 1.85
C ALA A 269 2.42 19.93 0.54
N ARG A 270 3.53 19.19 0.62
CA ARG A 270 4.23 18.65 -0.56
C ARG A 270 4.80 17.28 -0.27
N PHE A 271 4.70 16.39 -1.27
CA PHE A 271 5.20 15.04 -1.10
C PHE A 271 5.62 14.40 -2.44
N ALA A 272 6.81 13.84 -2.47
CA ALA A 272 7.31 12.88 -3.46
C ALA A 272 8.48 12.11 -2.86
N VAL A 273 8.63 10.83 -3.20
CA VAL A 273 9.74 9.98 -2.72
C VAL A 273 10.67 9.58 -3.85
N SER A 274 11.96 9.53 -3.56
CA SER A 274 12.99 9.14 -4.53
C SER A 274 12.98 7.62 -4.75
N PRO A 275 12.87 7.11 -6.00
CA PRO A 275 12.96 5.69 -6.31
C PRO A 275 14.40 5.16 -6.38
N THR A 276 15.41 5.94 -5.97
CA THR A 276 16.82 5.58 -6.17
C THR A 276 17.21 4.29 -5.46
N ARG A 277 16.80 4.10 -4.20
CA ARG A 277 17.09 2.87 -3.45
C ARG A 277 16.37 1.67 -4.05
N ALA A 278 15.13 1.83 -4.54
CA ALA A 278 14.39 0.79 -5.23
C ALA A 278 15.09 0.32 -6.52
N ARG A 279 15.65 1.26 -7.30
CA ARG A 279 16.43 0.89 -8.50
C ARG A 279 17.64 0.03 -8.15
N ILE A 280 18.35 0.36 -7.08
CA ILE A 280 19.57 -0.33 -6.67
C ILE A 280 19.26 -1.72 -6.06
N HIS A 281 18.34 -1.77 -5.10
CA HIS A 281 18.14 -2.96 -4.28
C HIS A 281 17.03 -3.89 -4.75
N LEU A 282 16.02 -3.34 -5.47
CA LEU A 282 14.92 -4.14 -6.02
C LEU A 282 15.01 -4.30 -7.56
N ALA A 283 15.94 -3.59 -8.22
CA ALA A 283 15.98 -3.44 -9.68
C ALA A 283 14.62 -2.93 -10.21
N TRP A 284 13.98 -2.00 -9.49
CA TRP A 284 12.66 -1.46 -9.77
C TRP A 284 12.71 0.03 -10.09
N ALA A 285 11.91 0.45 -11.06
CA ALA A 285 11.63 1.85 -11.35
C ALA A 285 10.17 1.98 -11.80
N PRO A 286 9.48 3.10 -11.52
CA PRO A 286 8.14 3.32 -12.06
C PRO A 286 8.20 3.47 -13.58
N TRP A 287 7.19 2.94 -14.29
CA TRP A 287 7.11 3.02 -15.75
C TRP A 287 5.80 3.60 -16.26
N THR A 288 4.78 3.74 -15.40
CA THR A 288 3.46 4.24 -15.81
C THR A 288 3.37 5.74 -15.57
N ASP A 289 3.26 6.51 -16.65
CA ASP A 289 2.95 7.94 -16.55
C ASP A 289 1.57 8.18 -15.96
N LEU A 290 1.42 9.23 -15.12
CA LEU A 290 0.15 9.54 -14.44
C LEU A 290 -1.00 9.67 -15.44
N ALA A 291 -0.80 10.37 -16.56
CA ALA A 291 -1.83 10.54 -17.59
C ALA A 291 -2.25 9.20 -18.23
N VAL A 292 -1.33 8.25 -18.36
CA VAL A 292 -1.62 6.89 -18.88
C VAL A 292 -2.45 6.11 -17.87
N GLY A 293 -2.02 6.07 -16.62
CA GLY A 293 -2.72 5.35 -15.55
C GLY A 293 -4.11 5.92 -15.25
N LEU A 294 -4.30 7.24 -15.35
CA LEU A 294 -5.63 7.85 -15.16
C LEU A 294 -6.63 7.43 -16.24
N ARG A 295 -6.20 7.24 -17.50
CA ARG A 295 -7.08 6.77 -18.58
C ARG A 295 -7.61 5.36 -18.35
N SER A 296 -6.91 4.51 -17.62
CA SER A 296 -7.39 3.16 -17.28
C SER A 296 -8.51 3.14 -16.24
N LEU A 297 -8.87 4.29 -15.65
CA LEU A 297 -9.93 4.42 -14.64
C LEU A 297 -11.27 4.90 -15.25
N SER A 298 -11.28 5.33 -16.50
CA SER A 298 -12.47 5.86 -17.23
C SER A 298 -13.35 4.76 -17.80
#